data_334aecc2db3041a1d1f775c39f549c58
#
_entry.id   334aecc2db3041a1d1f775c39f549c58
#
_cell.length_a   1.000
_cell.length_b   1.000
_cell.length_c   1.000
_cell.angle_alpha   90.00
_cell.angle_beta   90.00
_cell.angle_gamma   90.00
#
_symmetry.space_group_name_H-M   'P 1'
#
loop_
_entity.id
_entity.type
_entity.pdbx_description
1 polymer ?
#
loop_
_entity_poly.entity_id
_entity_poly.type
_entity_poly.pdbx_seq_one_letter_code
_entity_poly.pdbx_strand_id
1 'polypeptide(L)'
;MSKEMLRALTVLEEEKGISKDVVITALEAALVSAYKKNYGQAQNVEVEFDQKKGNMHVYAVKEVVEYVFDSTLEVSLEEAHAKNKAYEVGDKIRFEVTPKDFGRIAAQTAKQVIMQRLRDAERTNIYNEFIQYENEIMTGVVDRQDFRYVYVNLGRIVAGMAKQDQIPTEEYLPDQRIKVLVSKVDNTTKGPQIFVSRTHPDLLKRLFEQEVPEIYDGVVEIVSIAREAGDRAKVAVRSNDANLDPVGTCVGPRGQRVHNIVEELNGENMDIVEWNEDPAVYIKNALNPAQVLKVEFNDDSNGCIVVVPDHQLSLAIGKRGQNARLAAKLTGYRIDIKSETAYEDYLENLANPVVEEAEEGSSEEE
;
A
#
# COMPACT_ATOMS: atom_id res chain seq x y z
N MET A 1 -27.61 -27.88 -20.47
CA MET A 1 -26.19 -27.57 -20.15
C MET A 1 -25.55 -26.68 -21.21
N SER A 2 -25.51 -27.03 -22.50
CA SER A 2 -24.81 -26.22 -23.53
C SER A 2 -25.34 -24.79 -23.69
N LYS A 3 -26.65 -24.55 -23.66
CA LYS A 3 -27.25 -23.22 -23.76
C LYS A 3 -27.01 -22.36 -22.51
N GLU A 4 -26.97 -22.93 -21.34
CA GLU A 4 -26.69 -22.21 -20.08
C GLU A 4 -25.24 -21.75 -20.02
N MET A 5 -24.33 -22.60 -20.50
CA MET A 5 -22.90 -22.23 -20.55
C MET A 5 -22.63 -21.11 -21.56
N LEU A 6 -23.23 -21.16 -22.75
CA LEU A 6 -23.16 -20.07 -23.73
C LEU A 6 -23.71 -18.75 -23.16
N ARG A 7 -24.85 -18.81 -22.44
CA ARG A 7 -25.38 -17.64 -21.74
C ARG A 7 -24.43 -17.10 -20.68
N ALA A 8 -23.81 -17.98 -19.86
CA ALA A 8 -22.85 -17.57 -18.86
C ALA A 8 -21.61 -16.88 -19.47
N LEU A 9 -21.09 -17.39 -20.60
CA LEU A 9 -20.01 -16.75 -21.34
C LEU A 9 -20.39 -15.37 -21.88
N THR A 10 -21.64 -15.22 -22.35
CA THR A 10 -22.15 -13.92 -22.85
C THR A 10 -22.26 -12.90 -21.69
N VAL A 11 -22.83 -13.32 -20.55
CA VAL A 11 -22.92 -12.45 -19.36
C VAL A 11 -21.53 -12.03 -18.86
N LEU A 12 -20.55 -12.93 -18.86
CA LEU A 12 -19.17 -12.60 -18.47
C LEU A 12 -18.54 -11.57 -19.39
N GLU A 13 -18.80 -11.64 -20.69
CA GLU A 13 -18.27 -10.67 -21.64
C GLU A 13 -19.00 -9.31 -21.52
N GLU A 14 -20.33 -9.31 -21.48
CA GLU A 14 -21.13 -8.09 -21.45
C GLU A 14 -21.07 -7.34 -20.11
N GLU A 15 -21.15 -8.06 -18.99
CA GLU A 15 -21.21 -7.45 -17.66
C GLU A 15 -19.84 -7.27 -16.99
N LYS A 16 -18.87 -8.13 -17.31
CA LYS A 16 -17.56 -8.16 -16.62
C LYS A 16 -16.39 -7.84 -17.55
N GLY A 17 -16.63 -7.67 -18.85
CA GLY A 17 -15.57 -7.35 -19.81
C GLY A 17 -14.56 -8.47 -20.04
N ILE A 18 -14.90 -9.73 -19.71
CA ILE A 18 -14.02 -10.89 -19.88
C ILE A 18 -14.30 -11.48 -21.25
N SER A 19 -13.32 -11.43 -22.16
CA SER A 19 -13.45 -12.01 -23.50
C SER A 19 -13.84 -13.50 -23.43
N LYS A 20 -14.84 -13.90 -24.22
CA LYS A 20 -15.25 -15.30 -24.37
C LYS A 20 -14.09 -16.22 -24.74
N ASP A 21 -13.21 -15.77 -25.64
CA ASP A 21 -12.07 -16.57 -26.11
C ASP A 21 -11.09 -16.90 -24.98
N VAL A 22 -10.83 -15.96 -24.07
CA VAL A 22 -9.97 -16.19 -22.89
C VAL A 22 -10.59 -17.25 -21.96
N VAL A 23 -11.90 -17.21 -21.78
CA VAL A 23 -12.59 -18.20 -20.94
C VAL A 23 -12.60 -19.57 -21.61
N ILE A 24 -12.85 -19.62 -22.92
CA ILE A 24 -12.87 -20.86 -23.70
C ILE A 24 -11.49 -21.51 -23.70
N THR A 25 -10.40 -20.79 -23.98
CA THR A 25 -9.03 -21.30 -23.93
C THR A 25 -8.71 -21.89 -22.56
N ALA A 26 -9.07 -21.18 -21.49
CA ALA A 26 -8.87 -21.68 -20.12
C ALA A 26 -9.71 -22.93 -19.82
N LEU A 27 -10.93 -22.98 -20.34
CA LEU A 27 -11.83 -24.13 -20.21
C LEU A 27 -11.27 -25.36 -20.93
N GLU A 28 -10.82 -25.21 -22.16
CA GLU A 28 -10.20 -26.28 -22.96
C GLU A 28 -8.97 -26.85 -22.26
N ALA A 29 -8.07 -26.00 -21.77
CA ALA A 29 -6.89 -26.41 -20.98
C ALA A 29 -7.24 -27.17 -19.70
N ALA A 30 -8.26 -26.69 -18.96
CA ALA A 30 -8.76 -27.37 -17.75
C ALA A 30 -9.39 -28.73 -18.07
N LEU A 31 -10.11 -28.81 -19.18
CA LEU A 31 -10.74 -30.07 -19.64
C LEU A 31 -9.71 -31.10 -20.10
N VAL A 32 -8.64 -30.68 -20.76
CA VAL A 32 -7.49 -31.57 -21.07
C VAL A 32 -6.93 -32.15 -19.77
N SER A 33 -6.72 -31.32 -18.76
CA SER A 33 -6.21 -31.77 -17.45
C SER A 33 -7.20 -32.72 -16.75
N ALA A 34 -8.50 -32.41 -16.80
CA ALA A 34 -9.53 -33.26 -16.24
C ALA A 34 -9.65 -34.61 -16.97
N TYR A 35 -9.52 -34.61 -18.29
CA TYR A 35 -9.51 -35.84 -19.09
C TYR A 35 -8.33 -36.72 -18.70
N LYS A 36 -7.11 -36.19 -18.69
CA LYS A 36 -5.89 -36.92 -18.30
C LYS A 36 -5.98 -37.52 -16.90
N LYS A 37 -6.59 -36.80 -15.96
CA LYS A 37 -6.79 -37.29 -14.58
C LYS A 37 -7.77 -38.47 -14.49
N ASN A 38 -8.83 -38.48 -15.31
CA ASN A 38 -9.89 -39.47 -15.23
C ASN A 38 -9.72 -40.66 -16.16
N TYR A 39 -9.02 -40.45 -17.32
CA TYR A 39 -8.91 -41.47 -18.38
C TYR A 39 -7.48 -41.88 -18.69
N GLY A 40 -6.49 -41.33 -18.00
CA GLY A 40 -5.07 -41.69 -18.13
C GLY A 40 -4.21 -40.61 -18.77
N GLN A 41 -2.92 -40.56 -18.35
CA GLN A 41 -2.00 -39.50 -18.76
C GLN A 41 -1.26 -39.80 -20.07
N ALA A 42 -1.34 -41.04 -20.57
CA ALA A 42 -0.54 -41.51 -21.73
C ALA A 42 -1.00 -40.94 -23.07
N GLN A 43 -2.17 -40.34 -23.17
CA GLN A 43 -2.69 -39.82 -24.44
C GLN A 43 -2.38 -38.33 -24.60
N ASN A 44 -1.95 -37.95 -25.81
CA ASN A 44 -1.92 -36.54 -26.19
C ASN A 44 -3.33 -36.15 -26.67
N VAL A 45 -4.03 -35.33 -25.85
CA VAL A 45 -5.42 -34.96 -26.12
C VAL A 45 -5.59 -33.45 -26.23
N GLU A 46 -6.46 -33.05 -27.14
CA GLU A 46 -7.00 -31.70 -27.28
C GLU A 46 -8.49 -31.74 -27.01
N VAL A 47 -8.98 -30.67 -26.40
CA VAL A 47 -10.43 -30.48 -26.18
C VAL A 47 -10.85 -29.24 -26.95
N GLU A 48 -11.92 -29.36 -27.72
CA GLU A 48 -12.48 -28.26 -28.50
C GLU A 48 -13.90 -27.98 -28.02
N PHE A 49 -14.19 -26.69 -27.79
CA PHE A 49 -15.51 -26.21 -27.43
C PHE A 49 -16.23 -25.66 -28.67
N ASP A 50 -17.30 -26.34 -29.10
CA ASP A 50 -18.15 -25.84 -30.19
C ASP A 50 -18.98 -24.64 -29.71
N GLN A 51 -18.57 -23.44 -30.05
CA GLN A 51 -19.24 -22.19 -29.68
C GLN A 51 -20.67 -22.08 -30.23
N LYS A 52 -21.04 -22.81 -31.29
CA LYS A 52 -22.37 -22.75 -31.88
C LYS A 52 -23.35 -23.67 -31.16
N LYS A 53 -22.92 -24.89 -30.85
CA LYS A 53 -23.76 -25.92 -30.23
C LYS A 53 -23.59 -25.99 -28.70
N GLY A 54 -22.46 -25.44 -28.19
CA GLY A 54 -22.08 -25.50 -26.78
C GLY A 54 -21.66 -26.93 -26.35
N ASN A 55 -21.30 -27.79 -27.28
CA ASN A 55 -20.80 -29.13 -27.03
C ASN A 55 -19.27 -29.12 -26.89
N MET A 56 -18.74 -30.14 -26.25
CA MET A 56 -17.32 -30.36 -26.09
C MET A 56 -16.90 -31.64 -26.75
N HIS A 57 -15.84 -31.58 -27.52
CA HIS A 57 -15.29 -32.73 -28.23
C HIS A 57 -13.85 -32.96 -27.75
N VAL A 58 -13.48 -34.18 -27.48
CA VAL A 58 -12.13 -34.59 -27.11
C VAL A 58 -11.51 -35.33 -28.27
N TYR A 59 -10.33 -34.86 -28.66
CA TYR A 59 -9.54 -35.48 -29.75
C TYR A 59 -8.24 -36.02 -29.19
N ALA A 60 -7.95 -37.27 -29.46
CA ALA A 60 -6.60 -37.83 -29.33
C ALA A 60 -5.78 -37.39 -30.53
N VAL A 61 -4.65 -36.76 -30.27
CA VAL A 61 -3.69 -36.32 -31.30
C VAL A 61 -2.62 -37.36 -31.41
N LYS A 62 -2.55 -38.02 -32.57
CA LYS A 62 -1.56 -39.06 -32.88
C LYS A 62 -0.66 -38.60 -34.00
N GLU A 63 0.61 -38.96 -33.93
CA GLU A 63 1.59 -38.70 -34.96
C GLU A 63 1.60 -39.85 -35.97
N VAL A 64 1.68 -39.51 -37.25
CA VAL A 64 1.77 -40.49 -38.32
C VAL A 64 3.20 -41.02 -38.42
N VAL A 65 3.36 -42.33 -38.28
CA VAL A 65 4.65 -43.01 -38.30
C VAL A 65 4.65 -44.18 -39.30
N GLU A 66 5.82 -44.60 -39.78
CA GLU A 66 5.91 -45.80 -40.59
C GLU A 66 5.67 -47.08 -39.78
N TYR A 67 6.20 -47.11 -38.54
CA TYR A 67 6.07 -48.23 -37.62
C TYR A 67 5.57 -47.73 -36.29
N VAL A 68 4.43 -48.24 -35.83
CA VAL A 68 3.78 -47.87 -34.59
C VAL A 68 4.44 -48.57 -33.40
N PHE A 69 5.05 -47.81 -32.48
CA PHE A 69 5.60 -48.31 -31.22
C PHE A 69 4.64 -48.11 -30.06
N ASP A 70 3.92 -47.02 -30.06
CA ASP A 70 2.88 -46.68 -29.06
C ASP A 70 1.56 -46.33 -29.76
N SER A 71 0.62 -47.27 -29.73
CA SER A 71 -0.69 -47.10 -30.37
C SER A 71 -1.53 -45.98 -29.70
N THR A 72 -1.13 -45.46 -28.56
CA THR A 72 -1.81 -44.31 -27.89
C THR A 72 -1.38 -42.96 -28.45
N LEU A 73 -0.13 -42.85 -28.93
CA LEU A 73 0.48 -41.61 -29.42
C LEU A 73 0.71 -41.62 -30.95
N GLU A 74 0.76 -42.80 -31.55
CA GLU A 74 1.14 -42.99 -32.94
C GLU A 74 0.03 -43.68 -33.75
N VAL A 75 0.05 -43.45 -35.04
CA VAL A 75 -0.83 -44.09 -36.03
C VAL A 75 -0.05 -44.44 -37.27
N SER A 76 -0.32 -45.60 -37.89
CA SER A 76 0.35 -45.98 -39.10
C SER A 76 -0.05 -45.13 -40.31
N LEU A 77 0.86 -44.99 -41.26
CA LEU A 77 0.59 -44.27 -42.51
C LEU A 77 -0.60 -44.88 -43.27
N GLU A 78 -0.79 -46.21 -43.18
CA GLU A 78 -1.92 -46.88 -43.82
C GLU A 78 -3.25 -46.47 -43.21
N GLU A 79 -3.34 -46.42 -41.88
CA GLU A 79 -4.55 -45.94 -41.20
C GLU A 79 -4.77 -44.44 -41.43
N ALA A 80 -3.71 -43.65 -41.52
CA ALA A 80 -3.80 -42.24 -41.85
C ALA A 80 -4.35 -42.02 -43.27
N HIS A 81 -3.87 -42.77 -44.25
CA HIS A 81 -4.35 -42.73 -45.65
C HIS A 81 -5.78 -43.19 -45.78
N ALA A 82 -6.29 -44.08 -44.92
CA ALA A 82 -7.68 -44.47 -44.92
C ALA A 82 -8.63 -43.30 -44.59
N LYS A 83 -8.14 -42.29 -43.84
CA LYS A 83 -8.89 -41.06 -43.57
C LYS A 83 -8.69 -39.99 -44.65
N ASN A 84 -7.45 -39.74 -45.02
CA ASN A 84 -7.09 -38.80 -46.07
C ASN A 84 -5.73 -39.16 -46.65
N LYS A 85 -5.68 -39.33 -47.96
CA LYS A 85 -4.46 -39.71 -48.73
C LYS A 85 -3.35 -38.64 -48.73
N ALA A 86 -3.64 -37.44 -48.23
CA ALA A 86 -2.70 -36.32 -48.16
C ALA A 86 -1.81 -36.33 -46.90
N TYR A 87 -2.00 -37.27 -45.96
CA TYR A 87 -1.17 -37.32 -44.75
C TYR A 87 0.20 -37.95 -45.07
N GLU A 88 1.23 -37.37 -44.48
CA GLU A 88 2.61 -37.82 -44.57
C GLU A 88 3.16 -38.24 -43.20
N VAL A 89 4.28 -38.96 -43.17
CA VAL A 89 4.96 -39.32 -41.92
C VAL A 89 5.41 -38.05 -41.19
N GLY A 90 5.06 -37.94 -39.90
CA GLY A 90 5.30 -36.73 -39.07
C GLY A 90 4.07 -35.83 -38.92
N ASP A 91 3.01 -36.05 -39.70
CA ASP A 91 1.76 -35.31 -39.57
C ASP A 91 1.02 -35.71 -38.30
N LYS A 92 0.20 -34.78 -37.79
CA LYS A 92 -0.66 -35.01 -36.62
C LYS A 92 -2.11 -35.18 -37.05
N ILE A 93 -2.70 -36.31 -36.64
CA ILE A 93 -4.09 -36.62 -36.92
C ILE A 93 -4.90 -36.58 -35.63
N ARG A 94 -6.08 -35.96 -35.70
CA ARG A 94 -7.06 -35.89 -34.60
C ARG A 94 -8.09 -37.03 -34.75
N PHE A 95 -8.26 -37.80 -33.68
CA PHE A 95 -9.27 -38.82 -33.56
C PHE A 95 -10.24 -38.45 -32.46
N GLU A 96 -11.52 -38.35 -32.75
CA GLU A 96 -12.53 -38.06 -31.73
C GLU A 96 -12.67 -39.26 -30.78
N VAL A 97 -12.43 -39.00 -29.50
CA VAL A 97 -12.42 -40.03 -28.45
C VAL A 97 -13.30 -39.57 -27.25
N THR A 98 -14.30 -38.73 -27.51
CA THR A 98 -15.16 -38.17 -26.48
C THR A 98 -15.88 -39.27 -25.69
N PRO A 99 -15.58 -39.47 -24.39
CA PRO A 99 -16.27 -40.49 -23.58
C PRO A 99 -17.73 -40.08 -23.31
N LYS A 100 -18.61 -41.07 -23.21
CA LYS A 100 -20.05 -40.85 -22.97
C LYS A 100 -20.32 -40.08 -21.67
N ASP A 101 -19.53 -40.32 -20.65
CA ASP A 101 -19.67 -39.68 -19.33
C ASP A 101 -18.91 -38.35 -19.18
N PHE A 102 -18.15 -37.93 -20.22
CA PHE A 102 -17.36 -36.74 -20.18
C PHE A 102 -18.18 -35.45 -19.98
N GLY A 103 -19.42 -35.44 -20.41
CA GLY A 103 -20.32 -34.31 -20.23
C GLY A 103 -20.54 -33.86 -18.77
N ARG A 104 -20.50 -34.80 -17.81
CA ARG A 104 -20.59 -34.45 -16.38
C ARG A 104 -19.30 -33.79 -15.87
N ILE A 105 -18.16 -34.38 -16.23
CA ILE A 105 -16.81 -33.82 -15.87
C ILE A 105 -16.66 -32.45 -16.51
N ALA A 106 -17.03 -32.32 -17.77
CA ALA A 106 -16.96 -31.06 -18.51
C ALA A 106 -17.82 -29.96 -17.86
N ALA A 107 -19.05 -30.28 -17.45
CA ALA A 107 -19.92 -29.33 -16.78
C ALA A 107 -19.35 -28.83 -15.43
N GLN A 108 -18.84 -29.78 -14.63
CA GLN A 108 -18.25 -29.43 -13.33
C GLN A 108 -16.97 -28.60 -13.50
N THR A 109 -16.09 -28.98 -14.44
CA THR A 109 -14.88 -28.23 -14.77
C THR A 109 -15.20 -26.84 -15.30
N ALA A 110 -16.17 -26.74 -16.22
CA ALA A 110 -16.64 -25.46 -16.75
C ALA A 110 -17.15 -24.53 -15.65
N LYS A 111 -17.97 -25.02 -14.73
CA LYS A 111 -18.43 -24.24 -13.59
C LYS A 111 -17.25 -23.72 -12.74
N GLN A 112 -16.25 -24.55 -12.45
CA GLN A 112 -15.08 -24.15 -11.68
C GLN A 112 -14.25 -23.09 -12.41
N VAL A 113 -13.99 -23.26 -13.72
CA VAL A 113 -13.23 -22.31 -14.54
C VAL A 113 -13.94 -20.96 -14.61
N ILE A 114 -15.25 -20.96 -14.92
CA ILE A 114 -16.06 -19.75 -14.98
C ILE A 114 -16.05 -19.01 -13.63
N MET A 115 -16.28 -19.72 -12.54
CA MET A 115 -16.23 -19.12 -11.20
C MET A 115 -14.85 -18.58 -10.82
N GLN A 116 -13.78 -19.24 -11.27
CA GLN A 116 -12.43 -18.75 -11.05
C GLN A 116 -12.16 -17.48 -11.86
N ARG A 117 -12.52 -17.46 -13.15
CA ARG A 117 -12.36 -16.26 -14.00
C ARG A 117 -13.17 -15.07 -13.49
N LEU A 118 -14.39 -15.33 -12.99
CA LEU A 118 -15.21 -14.29 -12.36
C LEU A 118 -14.50 -13.69 -11.13
N ARG A 119 -13.98 -14.55 -10.25
CA ARG A 119 -13.23 -14.08 -9.06
C ARG A 119 -11.99 -13.29 -9.45
N ASP A 120 -11.24 -13.76 -10.46
CA ASP A 120 -10.01 -13.07 -10.91
C ASP A 120 -10.36 -11.69 -11.50
N ALA A 121 -11.44 -11.58 -12.26
CA ALA A 121 -11.91 -10.30 -12.78
C ALA A 121 -12.40 -9.35 -11.67
N GLU A 122 -13.16 -9.86 -10.70
CA GLU A 122 -13.60 -9.08 -9.54
C GLU A 122 -12.40 -8.57 -8.73
N ARG A 123 -11.38 -9.40 -8.52
CA ARG A 123 -10.13 -9.01 -7.87
C ARG A 123 -9.39 -7.90 -8.62
N THR A 124 -9.27 -8.06 -9.93
CA THR A 124 -8.63 -7.04 -10.78
C THR A 124 -9.40 -5.72 -10.74
N ASN A 125 -10.73 -5.78 -10.79
CA ASN A 125 -11.56 -4.58 -10.72
C ASN A 125 -11.42 -3.88 -9.35
N ILE A 126 -11.41 -4.62 -8.26
CA ILE A 126 -11.18 -4.05 -6.92
C ILE A 126 -9.78 -3.43 -6.85
N TYR A 127 -8.76 -4.13 -7.33
CA TYR A 127 -7.40 -3.59 -7.35
C TYR A 127 -7.31 -2.27 -8.13
N ASN A 128 -7.85 -2.23 -9.37
CA ASN A 128 -7.84 -1.05 -10.22
C ASN A 128 -8.63 0.12 -9.63
N GLU A 129 -9.70 -0.17 -8.90
CA GLU A 129 -10.47 0.83 -8.19
C GLU A 129 -9.67 1.41 -7.01
N PHE A 130 -9.08 0.54 -6.17
CA PHE A 130 -8.44 0.99 -4.94
C PHE A 130 -7.02 1.53 -5.13
N ILE A 131 -6.31 1.18 -6.20
CA ILE A 131 -5.00 1.76 -6.49
C ILE A 131 -5.05 3.27 -6.68
N GLN A 132 -6.20 3.80 -7.13
CA GLN A 132 -6.41 5.24 -7.28
C GLN A 132 -6.54 5.98 -5.94
N TYR A 133 -6.86 5.24 -4.88
CA TYR A 133 -7.00 5.79 -3.53
C TYR A 133 -5.73 5.63 -2.69
N GLU A 134 -4.63 5.11 -3.25
CA GLU A 134 -3.36 5.04 -2.52
C GLU A 134 -2.88 6.45 -2.17
N ASN A 135 -2.51 6.66 -0.90
CA ASN A 135 -2.22 7.96 -0.27
C ASN A 135 -3.42 8.92 -0.16
N GLU A 136 -4.65 8.42 -0.33
CA GLU A 136 -5.87 9.19 -0.13
C GLU A 136 -6.59 8.76 1.15
N ILE A 137 -7.42 9.68 1.66
CA ILE A 137 -8.26 9.42 2.84
C ILE A 137 -9.57 8.75 2.42
N MET A 138 -9.94 7.70 3.15
CA MET A 138 -11.24 7.06 3.04
C MET A 138 -11.92 6.99 4.40
N THR A 139 -13.25 7.10 4.39
CA THR A 139 -14.05 6.80 5.57
C THR A 139 -14.46 5.35 5.53
N GLY A 140 -14.08 4.60 6.56
CA GLY A 140 -14.46 3.21 6.72
C GLY A 140 -15.21 2.96 8.04
N VAL A 141 -15.69 1.73 8.19
CA VAL A 141 -16.34 1.24 9.39
C VAL A 141 -15.52 0.11 9.97
N VAL A 142 -15.21 0.17 11.26
CA VAL A 142 -14.50 -0.91 11.95
C VAL A 142 -15.39 -2.15 11.95
N ASP A 143 -14.90 -3.25 11.33
CA ASP A 143 -15.60 -4.52 11.24
C ASP A 143 -15.29 -5.39 12.47
N ARG A 144 -14.01 -5.64 12.71
CA ARG A 144 -13.49 -6.42 13.83
C ARG A 144 -12.04 -6.10 14.10
N GLN A 145 -11.54 -6.57 15.22
CA GLN A 145 -10.11 -6.50 15.52
C GLN A 145 -9.61 -7.86 16.03
N ASP A 146 -8.34 -8.13 15.76
CA ASP A 146 -7.58 -9.22 16.36
C ASP A 146 -6.27 -8.69 16.95
N PHE A 147 -5.39 -9.59 17.41
CA PHE A 147 -4.13 -9.19 18.04
C PHE A 147 -3.12 -8.54 17.07
N ARG A 148 -3.31 -8.65 15.75
CA ARG A 148 -2.42 -8.11 14.71
C ARG A 148 -3.02 -6.93 13.98
N TYR A 149 -4.32 -6.97 13.71
CA TYR A 149 -5.00 -6.04 12.82
C TYR A 149 -6.32 -5.54 13.40
N VAL A 150 -6.62 -4.29 13.09
CA VAL A 150 -7.98 -3.78 13.05
C VAL A 150 -8.46 -3.85 11.60
N TYR A 151 -9.60 -4.46 11.37
CA TYR A 151 -10.20 -4.61 10.05
C TYR A 151 -11.21 -3.50 9.82
N VAL A 152 -11.00 -2.75 8.73
CA VAL A 152 -11.83 -1.59 8.38
C VAL A 152 -12.56 -1.89 7.08
N ASN A 153 -13.87 -1.88 7.12
CA ASN A 153 -14.72 -2.08 5.94
C ASN A 153 -14.80 -0.76 5.14
N LEU A 154 -14.27 -0.78 3.92
CA LEU A 154 -14.27 0.34 2.98
C LEU A 154 -15.41 0.24 1.94
N GLY A 155 -16.43 -0.56 2.22
CA GLY A 155 -17.58 -0.82 1.37
C GLY A 155 -17.43 -2.10 0.56
N ARG A 156 -16.60 -2.12 -0.46
CA ARG A 156 -16.41 -3.31 -1.34
C ARG A 156 -15.35 -4.29 -0.84
N ILE A 157 -14.47 -3.83 0.03
CA ILE A 157 -13.37 -4.64 0.58
C ILE A 157 -13.12 -4.27 2.04
N VAL A 158 -12.58 -5.22 2.77
CA VAL A 158 -12.11 -5.01 4.14
C VAL A 158 -10.59 -4.81 4.11
N ALA A 159 -10.17 -3.64 4.57
CA ALA A 159 -8.76 -3.26 4.67
C ALA A 159 -8.18 -3.67 6.03
N GLY A 160 -6.87 -3.92 6.07
CA GLY A 160 -6.14 -4.22 7.30
C GLY A 160 -5.36 -3.02 7.81
N MET A 161 -5.55 -2.66 9.07
CA MET A 161 -4.74 -1.67 9.80
C MET A 161 -3.86 -2.41 10.79
N ALA A 162 -2.55 -2.51 10.50
CA ALA A 162 -1.59 -3.20 11.35
C ALA A 162 -1.38 -2.44 12.68
N LYS A 163 -0.87 -3.12 13.71
CA LYS A 163 -0.71 -2.50 15.03
C LYS A 163 0.17 -1.24 15.02
N GLN A 164 1.17 -1.18 14.17
CA GLN A 164 2.03 0.02 13.99
C GLN A 164 1.30 1.20 13.32
N ASP A 165 0.21 0.89 12.60
CA ASP A 165 -0.63 1.86 11.89
C ASP A 165 -1.83 2.33 12.72
N GLN A 166 -1.99 1.78 13.93
CA GLN A 166 -3.01 2.15 14.90
C GLN A 166 -2.47 3.22 15.85
N ILE A 167 -3.28 4.22 16.14
CA ILE A 167 -2.94 5.22 17.17
C ILE A 167 -3.05 4.54 18.53
N PRO A 168 -1.99 4.55 19.37
CA PRO A 168 -1.99 3.81 20.63
C PRO A 168 -3.02 4.26 21.66
N THR A 169 -3.50 5.51 21.54
CA THR A 169 -4.48 6.13 22.43
C THR A 169 -5.91 5.96 21.96
N GLU A 170 -6.13 5.38 20.77
CA GLU A 170 -7.46 5.15 20.20
C GLU A 170 -7.97 3.75 20.52
N GLU A 171 -9.27 3.67 20.80
CA GLU A 171 -10.01 2.42 20.82
C GLU A 171 -10.81 2.26 19.52
N TYR A 172 -10.73 1.08 18.92
CA TYR A 172 -11.40 0.77 17.65
C TYR A 172 -12.57 -0.17 17.92
N LEU A 173 -13.73 0.41 18.14
CA LEU A 173 -14.94 -0.36 18.45
C LEU A 173 -15.65 -0.82 17.16
N PRO A 174 -16.23 -2.03 17.13
CA PRO A 174 -17.05 -2.47 16.01
C PRO A 174 -18.13 -1.44 15.65
N ASP A 175 -18.44 -1.30 14.38
CA ASP A 175 -19.38 -0.34 13.79
C ASP A 175 -18.99 1.15 13.94
N GLN A 176 -17.83 1.45 14.52
CA GLN A 176 -17.30 2.80 14.59
C GLN A 176 -16.86 3.28 13.19
N ARG A 177 -17.28 4.49 12.83
CA ARG A 177 -16.80 5.18 11.62
C ARG A 177 -15.47 5.88 11.92
N ILE A 178 -14.48 5.65 11.07
CA ILE A 178 -13.15 6.26 11.17
C ILE A 178 -12.65 6.71 9.80
N LYS A 179 -11.90 7.79 9.76
CA LYS A 179 -11.13 8.19 8.58
C LYS A 179 -9.78 7.50 8.62
N VAL A 180 -9.37 6.90 7.53
CA VAL A 180 -8.09 6.19 7.40
C VAL A 180 -7.39 6.61 6.11
N LEU A 181 -6.07 6.64 6.13
CA LEU A 181 -5.27 6.78 4.92
C LEU A 181 -5.10 5.39 4.31
N VAL A 182 -5.35 5.25 3.01
CA VAL A 182 -4.95 4.05 2.27
C VAL A 182 -3.44 4.11 2.06
N SER A 183 -2.70 3.37 2.87
CA SER A 183 -1.24 3.44 2.87
C SER A 183 -0.60 2.60 1.78
N LYS A 184 -1.27 1.50 1.37
CA LYS A 184 -0.78 0.58 0.35
C LYS A 184 -1.88 -0.28 -0.23
N VAL A 185 -1.78 -0.54 -1.54
CA VAL A 185 -2.66 -1.46 -2.27
C VAL A 185 -1.81 -2.53 -2.96
N ASP A 186 -1.83 -3.75 -2.44
CA ASP A 186 -1.06 -4.88 -2.97
C ASP A 186 -1.95 -5.84 -3.76
N ASN A 187 -1.46 -6.34 -4.87
CA ASN A 187 -2.10 -7.42 -5.62
C ASN A 187 -1.37 -8.73 -5.33
N THR A 188 -1.99 -9.59 -4.53
CA THR A 188 -1.42 -10.89 -4.14
C THR A 188 -2.10 -12.05 -4.87
N THR A 189 -1.51 -13.24 -4.81
CA THR A 189 -2.11 -14.47 -5.36
C THR A 189 -3.47 -14.80 -4.72
N LYS A 190 -3.73 -14.30 -3.50
CA LYS A 190 -5.01 -14.47 -2.79
C LYS A 190 -6.03 -13.37 -3.14
N GLY A 191 -5.62 -12.34 -3.86
CA GLY A 191 -6.39 -11.17 -4.26
C GLY A 191 -5.80 -9.86 -3.77
N PRO A 192 -6.47 -8.72 -4.06
CA PRO A 192 -6.04 -7.41 -3.60
C PRO A 192 -6.07 -7.34 -2.07
N GLN A 193 -5.02 -6.78 -1.50
CA GLN A 193 -4.90 -6.49 -0.08
C GLN A 193 -4.70 -4.98 0.08
N ILE A 194 -5.55 -4.37 0.89
CA ILE A 194 -5.51 -2.94 1.15
C ILE A 194 -5.09 -2.74 2.60
N PHE A 195 -4.06 -1.93 2.77
CA PHE A 195 -3.55 -1.54 4.07
C PHE A 195 -3.92 -0.08 4.32
N VAL A 196 -4.34 0.19 5.53
CA VAL A 196 -4.73 1.53 5.96
C VAL A 196 -3.99 1.93 7.22
N SER A 197 -3.77 3.23 7.38
CA SER A 197 -3.03 3.77 8.52
C SER A 197 -3.73 4.98 9.12
N ARG A 198 -3.66 5.12 10.45
CA ARG A 198 -4.01 6.33 11.18
C ARG A 198 -2.79 7.04 11.77
N THR A 199 -1.61 6.39 11.73
CA THR A 199 -0.35 6.97 12.22
C THR A 199 0.46 7.69 11.15
N HIS A 200 0.17 7.44 9.86
CA HIS A 200 0.93 8.01 8.75
C HIS A 200 0.82 9.55 8.71
N PRO A 201 1.92 10.29 8.47
CA PRO A 201 1.89 11.74 8.38
C PRO A 201 0.95 12.29 7.29
N ASP A 202 0.84 11.59 6.17
CA ASP A 202 -0.02 12.01 5.06
C ASP A 202 -1.52 11.98 5.40
N LEU A 203 -1.92 11.25 6.46
CA LEU A 203 -3.28 11.37 6.99
C LEU A 203 -3.57 12.82 7.42
N LEU A 204 -2.61 13.46 8.12
CA LEU A 204 -2.75 14.86 8.52
C LEU A 204 -2.80 15.78 7.30
N LYS A 205 -1.92 15.56 6.31
CA LYS A 205 -1.92 16.34 5.07
C LYS A 205 -3.30 16.32 4.42
N ARG A 206 -3.90 15.15 4.26
CA ARG A 206 -5.23 14.99 3.66
C ARG A 206 -6.35 15.57 4.51
N LEU A 207 -6.25 15.49 5.84
CA LEU A 207 -7.21 16.14 6.74
C LEU A 207 -7.15 17.67 6.60
N PHE A 208 -5.95 18.24 6.53
CA PHE A 208 -5.79 19.66 6.26
C PHE A 208 -6.34 20.08 4.90
N GLU A 209 -6.11 19.30 3.84
CA GLU A 209 -6.68 19.56 2.51
C GLU A 209 -8.23 19.56 2.53
N GLN A 210 -8.85 18.74 3.38
CA GLN A 210 -10.32 18.73 3.56
C GLN A 210 -10.85 19.94 4.33
N GLU A 211 -10.13 20.39 5.36
CA GLU A 211 -10.59 21.47 6.26
C GLU A 211 -10.16 22.88 5.80
N VAL A 212 -9.10 22.97 4.99
CA VAL A 212 -8.47 24.22 4.55
C VAL A 212 -8.49 24.30 3.02
N PRO A 213 -9.50 24.96 2.42
CA PRO A 213 -9.59 25.08 0.95
C PRO A 213 -8.36 25.69 0.32
N GLU A 214 -7.68 26.63 0.99
CA GLU A 214 -6.47 27.27 0.52
C GLU A 214 -5.27 26.30 0.37
N ILE A 215 -5.28 25.18 1.11
CA ILE A 215 -4.30 24.10 0.92
C ILE A 215 -4.70 23.25 -0.29
N TYR A 216 -5.98 22.92 -0.42
CA TYR A 216 -6.49 22.17 -1.57
C TYR A 216 -6.24 22.91 -2.90
N ASP A 217 -6.42 24.23 -2.90
CA ASP A 217 -6.20 25.10 -4.07
C ASP A 217 -4.71 25.40 -4.32
N GLY A 218 -3.80 24.96 -3.44
CA GLY A 218 -2.36 25.16 -3.57
C GLY A 218 -1.87 26.57 -3.25
N VAL A 219 -2.70 27.42 -2.66
CA VAL A 219 -2.30 28.78 -2.21
C VAL A 219 -1.45 28.69 -0.95
N VAL A 220 -1.82 27.79 -0.04
CA VAL A 220 -1.02 27.40 1.13
C VAL A 220 -0.48 25.99 0.90
N GLU A 221 0.80 25.78 1.22
CA GLU A 221 1.48 24.51 1.06
C GLU A 221 1.94 23.95 2.40
N ILE A 222 1.71 22.67 2.65
CA ILE A 222 2.31 21.93 3.75
C ILE A 222 3.68 21.46 3.29
N VAL A 223 4.73 22.04 3.89
CA VAL A 223 6.13 21.77 3.53
C VAL A 223 6.65 20.51 4.22
N SER A 224 6.33 20.35 5.51
CA SER A 224 6.80 19.23 6.32
C SER A 224 5.82 18.93 7.46
N ILE A 225 5.80 17.68 7.88
CA ILE A 225 5.00 17.20 9.02
C ILE A 225 5.90 16.35 9.92
N ALA A 226 5.98 16.71 11.19
CA ALA A 226 6.56 15.89 12.24
C ALA A 226 5.45 15.46 13.20
N ARG A 227 5.22 14.13 13.34
CA ARG A 227 4.08 13.58 14.07
C ARG A 227 4.51 12.50 15.05
N GLU A 228 3.95 12.58 16.25
CA GLU A 228 3.87 11.49 17.23
C GLU A 228 2.38 11.18 17.40
N ALA A 229 1.92 10.19 16.62
CA ALA A 229 0.51 9.88 16.46
C ALA A 229 -0.20 9.62 17.81
N GLY A 230 -1.32 10.31 18.01
CA GLY A 230 -2.12 10.26 19.25
C GLY A 230 -1.61 11.14 20.38
N ASP A 231 -0.53 11.89 20.19
CA ASP A 231 0.01 12.80 21.20
C ASP A 231 0.16 14.23 20.64
N ARG A 232 1.09 14.44 19.71
CA ARG A 232 1.35 15.76 19.14
C ARG A 232 1.92 15.70 17.74
N ALA A 233 1.57 16.70 16.93
CA ALA A 233 2.14 16.93 15.62
C ALA A 233 2.54 18.40 15.41
N LYS A 234 3.60 18.63 14.63
CA LYS A 234 3.96 19.94 14.09
C LYS A 234 3.82 19.91 12.58
N VAL A 235 3.15 20.91 12.02
CA VAL A 235 2.89 21.04 10.58
C VAL A 235 3.47 22.35 10.10
N ALA A 236 4.48 22.28 9.25
CA ALA A 236 5.10 23.45 8.63
C ALA A 236 4.35 23.85 7.38
N VAL A 237 3.94 25.11 7.33
CA VAL A 237 3.15 25.66 6.21
C VAL A 237 3.82 26.90 5.66
N ARG A 238 3.66 27.12 4.34
CA ARG A 238 4.03 28.37 3.69
C ARG A 238 2.91 28.82 2.77
N SER A 239 2.84 30.15 2.52
CA SER A 239 1.96 30.72 1.53
C SER A 239 2.69 31.04 0.24
N ASN A 240 2.06 30.76 -0.89
CA ASN A 240 2.48 31.19 -2.21
C ASN A 240 1.96 32.61 -2.54
N ASP A 241 1.07 33.17 -1.71
CA ASP A 241 0.60 34.56 -1.74
C ASP A 241 1.19 35.32 -0.56
N ALA A 242 1.98 36.37 -0.86
CA ALA A 242 2.64 37.18 0.16
C ALA A 242 1.67 37.96 1.08
N ASN A 243 0.40 38.09 0.70
CA ASN A 243 -0.61 38.80 1.49
C ASN A 243 -1.40 37.87 2.41
N LEU A 244 -1.18 36.56 2.33
CA LEU A 244 -1.92 35.56 3.11
C LEU A 244 -1.05 35.00 4.23
N ASP A 245 -1.54 35.11 5.47
CA ASP A 245 -0.95 34.44 6.63
C ASP A 245 -1.25 32.92 6.57
N PRO A 246 -0.23 32.06 6.32
CA PRO A 246 -0.46 30.62 6.19
C PRO A 246 -0.87 29.97 7.51
N VAL A 247 -0.35 30.45 8.64
CA VAL A 247 -0.65 29.91 9.98
C VAL A 247 -2.07 30.25 10.36
N GLY A 248 -2.47 31.53 10.26
CA GLY A 248 -3.82 31.96 10.55
C GLY A 248 -4.87 31.30 9.68
N THR A 249 -4.54 31.08 8.40
CA THR A 249 -5.42 30.38 7.45
C THR A 249 -5.66 28.93 7.85
N CYS A 250 -4.62 28.21 8.23
CA CYS A 250 -4.73 26.81 8.68
C CYS A 250 -5.46 26.69 10.02
N VAL A 251 -5.20 27.60 10.95
CA VAL A 251 -5.87 27.64 12.25
C VAL A 251 -7.36 27.94 12.09
N GLY A 252 -7.68 28.86 11.20
CA GLY A 252 -9.05 29.27 10.90
C GLY A 252 -9.69 30.16 11.97
N PRO A 253 -10.93 30.63 11.74
CA PRO A 253 -11.65 31.49 12.70
C PRO A 253 -11.79 30.79 14.03
N ARG A 254 -11.30 31.43 15.11
CA ARG A 254 -11.32 30.90 16.48
C ARG A 254 -10.71 29.50 16.65
N GLY A 255 -9.80 29.11 15.75
CA GLY A 255 -9.16 27.80 15.79
C GLY A 255 -10.02 26.63 15.30
N GLN A 256 -11.16 26.89 14.66
CA GLN A 256 -12.13 25.85 14.31
C GLN A 256 -11.57 24.80 13.35
N ARG A 257 -10.78 25.20 12.35
CA ARG A 257 -10.24 24.26 11.36
C ARG A 257 -9.29 23.25 12.01
N VAL A 258 -8.34 23.73 12.80
CA VAL A 258 -7.43 22.83 13.55
C VAL A 258 -8.20 22.00 14.56
N HIS A 259 -9.21 22.58 15.24
CA HIS A 259 -10.01 21.86 16.22
C HIS A 259 -10.75 20.67 15.61
N ASN A 260 -11.32 20.81 14.43
CA ASN A 260 -11.97 19.70 13.71
C ASN A 260 -10.99 18.54 13.45
N ILE A 261 -9.74 18.86 13.10
CA ILE A 261 -8.70 17.83 12.86
C ILE A 261 -8.29 17.17 14.18
N VAL A 262 -8.15 17.97 15.25
CA VAL A 262 -7.83 17.46 16.60
C VAL A 262 -8.94 16.52 17.10
N GLU A 263 -10.21 16.86 16.89
CA GLU A 263 -11.35 15.99 17.23
C GLU A 263 -11.34 14.68 16.43
N GLU A 264 -11.09 14.75 15.11
CA GLU A 264 -10.99 13.54 14.27
C GLU A 264 -9.89 12.58 14.75
N LEU A 265 -8.81 13.11 15.34
CA LEU A 265 -7.68 12.35 15.86
C LEU A 265 -7.68 12.18 17.39
N ASN A 266 -8.87 12.20 17.98
CA ASN A 266 -9.08 11.93 19.41
C ASN A 266 -8.20 12.77 20.35
N GLY A 267 -7.99 14.05 20.02
CA GLY A 267 -7.27 14.99 20.88
C GLY A 267 -5.76 15.07 20.62
N GLU A 268 -5.26 14.58 19.47
CA GLU A 268 -3.87 14.80 19.07
C GLU A 268 -3.59 16.29 18.90
N ASN A 269 -2.66 16.84 19.71
CA ASN A 269 -2.35 18.26 19.71
C ASN A 269 -1.61 18.66 18.43
N MET A 270 -1.92 19.88 17.92
CA MET A 270 -1.31 20.36 16.66
C MET A 270 -0.70 21.73 16.82
N ASP A 271 0.56 21.85 16.41
CA ASP A 271 1.26 23.12 16.29
C ASP A 271 1.44 23.44 14.80
N ILE A 272 0.86 24.54 14.35
CA ILE A 272 1.08 25.05 12.99
C ILE A 272 2.29 25.97 13.02
N VAL A 273 3.27 25.70 12.19
CA VAL A 273 4.57 26.38 12.13
C VAL A 273 4.72 27.07 10.78
N GLU A 274 5.05 28.35 10.79
CA GLU A 274 5.39 29.04 9.56
C GLU A 274 6.78 28.57 9.07
N TRP A 275 6.82 28.03 7.86
CA TRP A 275 8.08 27.70 7.19
C TRP A 275 8.79 28.97 6.76
N ASN A 276 10.12 28.98 6.84
CA ASN A 276 10.94 30.07 6.37
C ASN A 276 12.14 29.55 5.60
N GLU A 277 12.57 30.28 4.57
CA GLU A 277 13.76 29.95 3.78
C GLU A 277 15.05 30.04 4.61
N ASP A 278 15.10 30.99 5.57
CA ASP A 278 16.18 31.08 6.54
C ASP A 278 16.02 29.97 7.59
N PRO A 279 16.95 28.98 7.65
CA PRO A 279 16.87 27.88 8.59
C PRO A 279 16.85 28.35 10.07
N ALA A 280 17.50 29.44 10.40
CA ALA A 280 17.52 29.97 11.78
C ALA A 280 16.10 30.43 12.19
N VAL A 281 15.43 31.13 11.30
CA VAL A 281 14.04 31.57 11.52
C VAL A 281 13.10 30.37 11.59
N TYR A 282 13.27 29.38 10.68
CA TYR A 282 12.42 28.19 10.68
C TYR A 282 12.58 27.35 11.95
N ILE A 283 13.81 27.18 12.45
CA ILE A 283 14.08 26.47 13.71
C ILE A 283 13.46 27.23 14.90
N LYS A 284 13.56 28.58 14.93
CA LYS A 284 12.88 29.40 15.94
C LYS A 284 11.37 29.18 15.94
N ASN A 285 10.75 29.21 14.76
CA ASN A 285 9.32 28.97 14.60
C ASN A 285 8.93 27.55 15.05
N ALA A 286 9.76 26.54 14.70
CA ALA A 286 9.53 25.14 15.05
C ALA A 286 9.58 24.87 16.57
N LEU A 287 10.32 25.67 17.34
CA LEU A 287 10.44 25.53 18.79
C LEU A 287 9.36 26.28 19.58
N ASN A 288 8.48 27.05 18.90
CA ASN A 288 7.35 27.66 19.57
C ASN A 288 6.63 26.67 20.50
N PRO A 289 6.17 27.10 21.70
CA PRO A 289 6.07 28.47 22.21
C PRO A 289 7.33 28.99 22.96
N ALA A 290 8.45 28.26 22.97
CA ALA A 290 9.68 28.75 23.58
C ALA A 290 10.31 29.88 22.75
N GLN A 291 10.81 30.91 23.43
CA GLN A 291 11.55 31.99 22.79
C GLN A 291 13.00 31.57 22.56
N VAL A 292 13.47 31.70 21.32
CA VAL A 292 14.84 31.39 20.93
C VAL A 292 15.62 32.68 20.82
N LEU A 293 16.70 32.78 21.58
CA LEU A 293 17.64 33.96 21.56
C LEU A 293 18.57 33.90 20.37
N LYS A 294 19.19 32.72 20.14
CA LYS A 294 20.21 32.52 19.14
C LYS A 294 20.14 31.14 18.54
N VAL A 295 20.51 31.01 17.26
CA VAL A 295 20.72 29.73 16.58
C VAL A 295 22.12 29.80 15.95
N GLU A 296 22.99 28.84 16.25
CA GLU A 296 24.32 28.68 15.66
C GLU A 296 24.39 27.34 14.94
N PHE A 297 24.83 27.38 13.69
CA PHE A 297 25.02 26.20 12.89
C PHE A 297 26.46 25.67 13.00
N ASN A 298 26.58 24.34 13.03
CA ASN A 298 27.89 23.69 12.96
C ASN A 298 28.33 23.56 11.51
N ASP A 299 29.57 23.95 11.19
CA ASP A 299 30.09 24.00 9.82
C ASP A 299 30.11 22.63 9.11
N ASP A 300 30.25 21.51 9.85
CA ASP A 300 30.46 20.17 9.30
C ASP A 300 29.25 19.20 9.41
N SER A 301 28.10 19.64 9.92
CA SER A 301 26.96 18.78 10.14
C SER A 301 25.62 19.54 10.05
N ASN A 302 24.54 18.84 9.71
CA ASN A 302 23.17 19.37 9.84
C ASN A 302 22.78 19.60 11.33
N GLY A 303 23.72 20.06 12.15
CA GLY A 303 23.56 20.35 13.57
C GLY A 303 23.48 21.83 13.85
N CYS A 304 22.72 22.21 14.85
CA CYS A 304 22.68 23.55 15.36
C CYS A 304 22.56 23.57 16.89
N ILE A 305 23.16 24.60 17.50
CA ILE A 305 22.97 24.94 18.91
C ILE A 305 21.94 26.06 18.97
N VAL A 306 20.89 25.80 19.76
CA VAL A 306 19.82 26.78 20.00
C VAL A 306 19.89 27.24 21.44
N VAL A 307 20.02 28.55 21.61
CA VAL A 307 20.09 29.19 22.93
C VAL A 307 18.75 29.77 23.31
N VAL A 308 18.28 29.42 24.48
CA VAL A 308 17.01 29.87 25.05
C VAL A 308 17.24 30.48 26.45
N PRO A 309 16.36 31.38 26.93
CA PRO A 309 16.41 31.85 28.32
C PRO A 309 16.36 30.66 29.30
N ASP A 310 17.09 30.75 30.42
CA ASP A 310 17.15 29.66 31.40
C ASP A 310 15.78 29.16 31.85
N HIS A 311 14.86 30.09 32.12
CA HIS A 311 13.48 29.77 32.56
C HIS A 311 12.63 29.09 31.47
N GLN A 312 13.07 29.09 30.21
CA GLN A 312 12.34 28.49 29.08
C GLN A 312 12.96 27.17 28.59
N LEU A 313 14.10 26.75 29.13
CA LEU A 313 14.78 25.53 28.70
C LEU A 313 13.85 24.31 28.74
N SER A 314 13.12 24.12 29.85
CA SER A 314 12.17 23.03 29.96
C SER A 314 11.02 23.10 28.94
N LEU A 315 10.57 24.31 28.58
CA LEU A 315 9.55 24.53 27.57
C LEU A 315 10.07 24.22 26.16
N ALA A 316 11.28 24.65 25.85
CA ALA A 316 11.93 24.39 24.55
C ALA A 316 12.17 22.89 24.33
N ILE A 317 12.64 22.20 25.35
CA ILE A 317 12.83 20.72 25.31
C ILE A 317 11.47 20.01 25.24
N GLY A 318 10.52 20.44 26.05
CA GLY A 318 9.20 19.83 26.19
C GLY A 318 9.21 18.56 27.04
N LYS A 319 8.01 18.02 27.31
CA LYS A 319 7.85 16.79 28.08
C LYS A 319 8.56 15.61 27.38
N ARG A 320 9.49 14.96 28.06
CA ARG A 320 10.29 13.85 27.51
C ARG A 320 11.04 14.22 26.22
N GLY A 321 11.38 15.49 26.03
CA GLY A 321 12.09 15.96 24.82
C GLY A 321 11.22 16.04 23.57
N GLN A 322 9.89 16.02 23.71
CA GLN A 322 8.95 15.96 22.58
C GLN A 322 9.03 17.19 21.68
N ASN A 323 9.06 18.40 22.26
CA ASN A 323 9.08 19.61 21.45
C ASN A 323 10.36 19.71 20.63
N ALA A 324 11.51 19.45 21.24
CA ALA A 324 12.81 19.42 20.56
C ALA A 324 12.87 18.34 19.47
N ARG A 325 12.38 17.13 19.76
CA ARG A 325 12.39 16.01 18.83
C ARG A 325 11.47 16.25 17.63
N LEU A 326 10.29 16.80 17.83
CA LEU A 326 9.37 17.17 16.75
C LEU A 326 9.93 18.32 15.92
N ALA A 327 10.52 19.34 16.55
CA ALA A 327 11.17 20.43 15.85
C ALA A 327 12.36 19.93 14.98
N ALA A 328 13.19 19.04 15.52
CA ALA A 328 14.29 18.44 14.78
C ALA A 328 13.80 17.62 13.57
N LYS A 329 12.76 16.81 13.74
CA LYS A 329 12.13 16.05 12.63
C LYS A 329 11.51 16.97 11.58
N LEU A 330 10.86 18.05 12.01
CA LEU A 330 10.18 18.99 11.13
C LEU A 330 11.16 19.74 10.25
N THR A 331 12.26 20.22 10.84
CA THR A 331 13.25 21.07 10.19
C THR A 331 14.35 20.29 9.48
N GLY A 332 14.57 19.01 9.85
CA GLY A 332 15.66 18.18 9.33
C GLY A 332 17.02 18.45 9.98
N TYR A 333 17.07 19.33 11.00
CA TYR A 333 18.30 19.67 11.73
C TYR A 333 18.42 18.89 13.04
N ARG A 334 19.64 18.59 13.45
CA ARG A 334 19.94 18.13 14.81
C ARG A 334 20.00 19.36 15.72
N ILE A 335 19.04 19.47 16.62
CA ILE A 335 18.89 20.64 17.50
C ILE A 335 19.43 20.29 18.88
N ASP A 336 20.53 20.97 19.30
CA ASP A 336 21.03 20.95 20.67
C ASP A 336 20.57 22.22 21.39
N ILE A 337 19.73 22.06 22.41
CA ILE A 337 19.13 23.20 23.12
C ILE A 337 19.90 23.44 24.41
N LYS A 338 20.46 24.67 24.54
CA LYS A 338 21.19 25.13 25.73
C LYS A 338 20.46 26.31 26.35
N SER A 339 20.52 26.43 27.67
CA SER A 339 20.18 27.69 28.32
C SER A 339 21.28 28.70 28.11
N GLU A 340 20.95 29.96 28.34
CA GLU A 340 21.89 31.08 28.22
C GLU A 340 23.13 30.84 29.09
N THR A 341 22.97 30.48 30.35
CA THR A 341 24.04 30.14 31.28
C THR A 341 24.87 28.94 30.79
N ALA A 342 24.24 27.87 30.39
CA ALA A 342 24.92 26.66 29.88
C ALA A 342 25.69 26.90 28.56
N TYR A 343 25.24 27.86 27.78
CA TYR A 343 25.89 28.23 26.55
C TYR A 343 27.14 29.09 26.83
N GLU A 344 27.11 30.01 27.82
CA GLU A 344 28.29 30.78 28.29
C GLU A 344 29.35 29.83 28.81
N ASP A 345 29.02 28.90 29.69
CA ASP A 345 29.94 27.85 30.17
C ASP A 345 30.55 27.02 29.01
N TYR A 346 29.75 26.69 27.99
CA TYR A 346 30.23 25.98 26.81
C TYR A 346 31.26 26.79 26.02
N LEU A 347 31.05 28.09 25.85
CA LEU A 347 32.00 28.98 25.17
C LEU A 347 33.30 29.16 25.98
N GLU A 348 33.23 29.30 27.31
CA GLU A 348 34.39 29.36 28.18
C GLU A 348 35.23 28.08 28.11
N ASN A 349 34.61 26.92 28.10
CA ASN A 349 35.30 25.65 27.92
C ASN A 349 35.93 25.47 26.53
N LEU A 350 35.36 26.04 25.48
CA LEU A 350 35.97 26.07 24.15
C LEU A 350 37.15 27.02 24.09
N ALA A 351 37.09 28.14 24.80
CA ALA A 351 38.18 29.14 24.85
C ALA A 351 39.36 28.67 25.72
N ASN A 352 39.06 27.90 26.77
CA ASN A 352 40.07 27.38 27.70
C ASN A 352 39.88 25.82 27.80
N PRO A 353 40.35 25.03 26.82
CA PRO A 353 40.28 23.59 26.93
C PRO A 353 41.12 23.15 28.12
N VAL A 354 40.47 22.59 29.14
CA VAL A 354 41.13 21.92 30.27
C VAL A 354 41.91 20.75 29.70
N VAL A 355 43.24 20.88 29.64
CA VAL A 355 44.13 19.77 29.36
C VAL A 355 44.02 18.86 30.60
N GLU A 356 43.25 17.80 30.55
CA GLU A 356 43.39 16.71 31.51
C GLU A 356 44.79 16.11 31.31
N GLU A 357 45.72 16.51 32.15
CA GLU A 357 47.00 15.82 32.32
C GLU A 357 46.66 14.39 32.77
N ALA A 358 46.85 13.44 31.87
CA ALA A 358 46.88 12.03 32.21
C ALA A 358 48.02 11.86 33.24
N GLU A 359 47.66 11.70 34.51
CA GLU A 359 48.58 11.14 35.51
C GLU A 359 48.98 9.72 35.06
N GLU A 360 50.11 9.65 34.35
CA GLU A 360 50.87 8.41 34.24
C GLU A 360 51.38 8.07 35.66
N GLY A 361 50.59 7.28 36.36
CA GLY A 361 51.04 6.62 37.59
C GLY A 361 52.14 5.62 37.25
N SER A 362 53.38 6.04 37.33
CA SER A 362 54.54 5.15 37.45
C SER A 362 54.41 4.37 38.72
N SER A 363 54.17 3.06 38.62
CA SER A 363 54.52 2.09 39.69
C SER A 363 55.68 1.26 39.19
N GLU A 364 56.89 1.71 39.58
CA GLU A 364 58.06 0.86 39.68
C GLU A 364 57.90 -0.09 40.88
N GLU A 365 58.23 -1.34 40.62
CA GLU A 365 58.93 -2.35 41.43
C GLU A 365 58.54 -2.52 42.93
N GLU A 366 58.04 -3.69 43.29
CA GLU A 366 58.82 -4.76 44.01
C GLU A 366 58.09 -6.09 43.99
#